data_53740d35acf3b2c14a464e6b17532913
#
_entry.id   53740d35acf3b2c14a464e6b17532913
#
_cell.length_a   1.000
_cell.length_b   1.000
_cell.length_c   1.000
_cell.angle_alpha   90.00
_cell.angle_beta   90.00
_cell.angle_gamma   90.00
#
_symmetry.space_group_name_H-M   'P 1'
#
loop_
_entity.id
_entity.type
_entity.pdbx_description
1 polymer ?
#
loop_
_entity_poly.entity_id
_entity_poly.type
_entity_poly.pdbx_seq_one_letter_code
_entity_poly.pdbx_strand_id
1 'polypeptide(L)'
;MTAPAIFRVILGPDSSQRVMISAGLPSTVAELETEIKTQCKILEPFRLQFMDTLFGNEFVNLTSMEEIQDKATIKVIYTSYQPQDQGEDSLSIASGSAPDDTSYSSGDSTIIVSSSESTSSRSSWPDLFCVPRFTYDAEIKLEKAHVAFKENGMLLIPDPKLKSDILEGLIQEIVKHTVYLTDSKFDQVAEALILRHPCLKEKGSPSGYAGWKMSLKYKLSNYRTHLRKVGCPEVCVNSLKHKPAEKCSPAFDVKRPKRGEVDYCPSFPLGESEQSLEKMRVELLSDVKKRNNRETIKKKMDATFALRRQEIVYDDPMISDVQERWPALFYTAEINAEFKRITTMPLQSRFLSQLDFLSESLLRVFAKRSGEPGKKLKNLAATMTDDTDALRESLIKGLCIYLNESPDVLVQEYMDMAEAATLSAIEKTTVGIYVTREMPGSDSSDVGIIIEGVVVLQDLDNVALAAAMLFGLFYCLNMRYPSQLRFTFEVIQKLVMELDATWLSRKAQNLKTKLLL
;
A
#
# COMPACT_ATOMS: atom_id res chain seq x y z
N MET A 1 2.67 -52.16 -11.93
CA MET A 1 3.54 -50.98 -12.15
C MET A 1 2.63 -49.78 -12.17
N THR A 2 2.79 -48.88 -11.21
CA THR A 2 2.04 -47.63 -11.15
C THR A 2 2.47 -46.72 -12.30
N ALA A 3 1.52 -46.04 -12.95
CA ALA A 3 1.83 -45.10 -14.04
C ALA A 3 2.68 -43.93 -13.50
N PRO A 4 3.68 -43.43 -14.26
CA PRO A 4 4.50 -42.30 -13.81
C PRO A 4 3.63 -41.05 -13.65
N ALA A 5 3.87 -40.27 -12.57
CA ALA A 5 3.22 -39.01 -12.34
C ALA A 5 4.06 -37.84 -12.90
N ILE A 6 3.42 -36.86 -13.50
CA ILE A 6 4.06 -35.71 -14.14
C ILE A 6 3.52 -34.43 -13.53
N PHE A 7 4.40 -33.52 -13.12
CA PHE A 7 4.04 -32.22 -12.58
C PHE A 7 4.67 -31.08 -13.37
N ARG A 8 3.96 -29.98 -13.50
CA ARG A 8 4.54 -28.71 -13.91
C ARG A 8 4.96 -27.94 -12.68
N VAL A 9 6.26 -27.78 -12.47
CA VAL A 9 6.82 -27.09 -11.31
C VAL A 9 7.26 -25.69 -11.73
N ILE A 10 6.67 -24.67 -11.13
CA ILE A 10 7.01 -23.25 -11.32
C ILE A 10 8.07 -22.89 -10.27
N LEU A 11 9.26 -22.51 -10.74
CA LEU A 11 10.42 -22.16 -9.91
C LEU A 11 10.60 -20.66 -9.73
N GLY A 12 9.92 -19.84 -10.52
CA GLY A 12 9.99 -18.39 -10.51
C GLY A 12 9.04 -17.77 -11.51
N PRO A 13 9.00 -16.42 -11.64
CA PRO A 13 8.07 -15.73 -12.54
C PRO A 13 8.13 -16.22 -13.99
N ASP A 14 9.34 -16.48 -14.49
CA ASP A 14 9.60 -16.86 -15.88
C ASP A 14 10.22 -18.26 -16.02
N SER A 15 10.21 -19.06 -14.93
CA SER A 15 10.85 -20.37 -14.91
C SER A 15 9.89 -21.46 -14.47
N SER A 16 9.68 -22.45 -15.33
CA SER A 16 8.94 -23.67 -14.98
C SER A 16 9.58 -24.90 -15.59
N GLN A 17 9.57 -26.02 -14.86
CA GLN A 17 10.16 -27.29 -15.27
C GLN A 17 9.12 -28.41 -15.17
N ARG A 18 9.23 -29.40 -16.07
CA ARG A 18 8.48 -30.64 -15.95
C ARG A 18 9.25 -31.59 -15.04
N VAL A 19 8.61 -32.06 -14.00
CA VAL A 19 9.12 -33.08 -13.09
C VAL A 19 8.35 -34.38 -13.31
N MET A 20 9.06 -35.49 -13.47
CA MET A 20 8.46 -36.80 -13.73
C MET A 20 8.90 -37.78 -12.65
N ILE A 21 7.94 -38.37 -11.97
CA ILE A 21 8.17 -39.35 -10.89
C ILE A 21 7.79 -40.74 -11.42
N SER A 22 8.80 -41.54 -11.72
CA SER A 22 8.64 -42.84 -12.35
C SER A 22 7.90 -43.86 -11.45
N ALA A 23 7.94 -43.68 -10.15
CA ALA A 23 7.27 -44.55 -9.17
C ALA A 23 5.75 -44.29 -9.02
N GLY A 24 5.22 -43.23 -9.70
CA GLY A 24 3.83 -42.80 -9.56
C GLY A 24 3.69 -41.61 -8.64
N LEU A 25 2.47 -41.31 -8.19
CA LEU A 25 2.22 -40.25 -7.20
C LEU A 25 2.90 -40.58 -5.86
N PRO A 26 3.70 -39.67 -5.29
CA PRO A 26 4.29 -39.86 -3.96
C PRO A 26 3.21 -40.03 -2.89
N SER A 27 3.53 -40.73 -1.83
CA SER A 27 2.59 -40.94 -0.71
C SER A 27 2.55 -39.77 0.26
N THR A 28 3.60 -38.94 0.29
CA THR A 28 3.72 -37.78 1.18
C THR A 28 4.22 -36.53 0.46
N VAL A 29 3.86 -35.35 0.99
CA VAL A 29 4.36 -34.08 0.47
C VAL A 29 5.88 -33.98 0.59
N ALA A 30 6.47 -34.54 1.65
CA ALA A 30 7.91 -34.57 1.86
C ALA A 30 8.67 -35.38 0.78
N GLU A 31 8.10 -36.49 0.32
CA GLU A 31 8.64 -37.26 -0.82
C GLU A 31 8.58 -36.43 -2.11
N LEU A 32 7.47 -35.73 -2.35
CA LEU A 32 7.32 -34.84 -3.50
C LEU A 32 8.34 -33.69 -3.46
N GLU A 33 8.53 -33.07 -2.29
CA GLU A 33 9.54 -32.02 -2.09
C GLU A 33 10.96 -32.52 -2.39
N THR A 34 11.27 -33.74 -1.94
CA THR A 34 12.58 -34.35 -2.18
C THR A 34 12.83 -34.60 -3.67
N GLU A 35 11.83 -35.11 -4.38
CA GLU A 35 11.90 -35.31 -5.84
C GLU A 35 12.04 -33.98 -6.60
N ILE A 36 11.25 -32.97 -6.26
CA ILE A 36 11.33 -31.64 -6.85
C ILE A 36 12.70 -31.01 -6.57
N LYS A 37 13.18 -31.12 -5.32
CA LYS A 37 14.51 -30.63 -4.93
C LYS A 37 15.61 -31.24 -5.76
N THR A 38 15.56 -32.54 -5.97
CA THR A 38 16.56 -33.30 -6.72
C THR A 38 16.52 -32.98 -8.22
N GLN A 39 15.35 -33.03 -8.84
CA GLN A 39 15.21 -32.85 -10.29
C GLN A 39 15.38 -31.38 -10.71
N CYS A 40 14.93 -30.42 -9.88
CA CYS A 40 15.06 -28.99 -10.14
C CYS A 40 16.37 -28.39 -9.58
N LYS A 41 17.22 -29.18 -8.89
CA LYS A 41 18.50 -28.77 -8.29
C LYS A 41 18.35 -27.56 -7.33
N ILE A 42 17.32 -27.57 -6.51
CA ILE A 42 17.04 -26.48 -5.55
C ILE A 42 17.92 -26.71 -4.32
N LEU A 43 18.70 -25.71 -3.92
CA LEU A 43 19.57 -25.77 -2.74
C LEU A 43 18.93 -25.10 -1.52
N GLU A 44 18.06 -24.14 -1.76
CA GLU A 44 17.39 -23.34 -0.73
C GLU A 44 16.16 -24.07 -0.16
N PRO A 45 15.80 -23.80 1.10
CA PRO A 45 14.56 -24.32 1.67
C PRO A 45 13.35 -23.67 1.01
N PHE A 46 12.34 -24.48 0.74
CA PHE A 46 11.12 -24.04 0.08
C PHE A 46 9.89 -24.80 0.62
N ARG A 47 8.73 -24.29 0.31
CA ARG A 47 7.44 -24.96 0.49
C ARG A 47 6.71 -25.05 -0.86
N LEU A 48 5.75 -25.94 -0.95
CA LEU A 48 4.98 -26.16 -2.15
C LEU A 48 3.60 -25.54 -2.05
N GLN A 49 3.16 -24.92 -3.14
CA GLN A 49 1.78 -24.54 -3.40
C GLN A 49 1.31 -25.24 -4.67
N PHE A 50 0.05 -25.60 -4.76
CA PHE A 50 -0.55 -26.15 -5.96
C PHE A 50 -1.67 -25.27 -6.48
N MET A 51 -1.95 -25.36 -7.77
CA MET A 51 -3.04 -24.64 -8.41
C MET A 51 -4.35 -25.37 -8.18
N ASP A 52 -5.22 -24.81 -7.34
CA ASP A 52 -6.50 -25.40 -7.00
C ASP A 52 -7.59 -24.95 -7.98
N THR A 53 -8.20 -25.91 -8.68
CA THR A 53 -9.27 -25.67 -9.64
C THR A 53 -10.61 -25.32 -8.97
N LEU A 54 -10.81 -25.74 -7.72
CA LEU A 54 -12.01 -25.44 -6.96
C LEU A 54 -12.07 -23.97 -6.51
N PHE A 55 -10.90 -23.37 -6.29
CA PHE A 55 -10.76 -21.96 -5.92
C PHE A 55 -10.33 -21.06 -7.10
N GLY A 56 -10.84 -21.31 -8.29
CA GLY A 56 -10.63 -20.44 -9.43
C GLY A 56 -9.20 -20.43 -10.01
N ASN A 57 -8.45 -21.52 -9.86
CA ASN A 57 -7.03 -21.66 -10.22
C ASN A 57 -6.09 -20.76 -9.41
N GLU A 58 -6.40 -20.50 -8.16
CA GLU A 58 -5.48 -19.84 -7.24
C GLU A 58 -4.47 -20.84 -6.65
N PHE A 59 -3.30 -20.33 -6.22
CA PHE A 59 -2.28 -21.16 -5.60
C PHE A 59 -2.51 -21.25 -4.09
N VAL A 60 -2.73 -22.48 -3.60
CA VAL A 60 -2.95 -22.82 -2.19
C VAL A 60 -1.78 -23.65 -1.67
N ASN A 61 -1.48 -23.57 -0.38
CA ASN A 61 -0.40 -24.38 0.21
C ASN A 61 -0.75 -25.87 0.11
N LEU A 62 0.20 -26.67 -0.36
CA LEU A 62 0.05 -28.12 -0.44
C LEU A 62 0.32 -28.73 0.94
N THR A 63 -0.72 -29.29 1.55
CA THR A 63 -0.65 -29.89 2.89
C THR A 63 -0.82 -31.39 2.86
N SER A 64 -1.52 -31.94 1.85
CA SER A 64 -1.74 -33.37 1.66
C SER A 64 -1.60 -33.76 0.18
N MET A 65 -1.15 -34.98 -0.08
CA MET A 65 -1.08 -35.52 -1.46
C MET A 65 -2.46 -35.82 -2.06
N GLU A 66 -3.50 -35.89 -1.25
CA GLU A 66 -4.89 -36.06 -1.69
C GLU A 66 -5.43 -34.81 -2.43
N GLU A 67 -4.77 -33.66 -2.23
CA GLU A 67 -5.14 -32.36 -2.83
C GLU A 67 -4.68 -32.23 -4.28
N ILE A 68 -3.78 -33.10 -4.75
CA ILE A 68 -3.22 -33.02 -6.10
C ILE A 68 -3.36 -34.32 -6.88
N GLN A 69 -3.42 -34.19 -8.20
CA GLN A 69 -3.48 -35.30 -9.13
C GLN A 69 -2.32 -35.25 -10.12
N ASP A 70 -2.16 -36.31 -10.90
CA ASP A 70 -1.24 -36.29 -12.06
C ASP A 70 -1.51 -35.07 -12.94
N LYS A 71 -0.45 -34.45 -13.45
CA LYS A 71 -0.45 -33.20 -14.25
C LYS A 71 -0.81 -31.93 -13.50
N ALA A 72 -0.84 -31.95 -12.17
CA ALA A 72 -1.05 -30.74 -11.39
C ALA A 72 0.09 -29.72 -11.61
N THR A 73 -0.26 -28.44 -11.47
CA THR A 73 0.72 -27.33 -11.48
C THR A 73 1.09 -27.00 -10.04
N ILE A 74 2.37 -27.12 -9.72
CA ILE A 74 2.96 -26.88 -8.40
C ILE A 74 3.87 -25.66 -8.49
N LYS A 75 3.87 -24.84 -7.46
CA LYS A 75 4.71 -23.65 -7.35
C LYS A 75 5.63 -23.76 -6.15
N VAL A 76 6.92 -23.55 -6.38
CA VAL A 76 7.94 -23.50 -5.35
C VAL A 76 7.96 -22.09 -4.76
N ILE A 77 7.83 -22.01 -3.44
CA ILE A 77 7.95 -20.77 -2.66
C ILE A 77 9.18 -20.89 -1.78
N TYR A 78 10.23 -20.17 -2.11
CA TYR A 78 11.46 -20.14 -1.32
C TYR A 78 11.19 -19.50 0.04
N THR A 79 11.58 -20.19 1.10
CA THR A 79 11.49 -19.68 2.47
C THR A 79 12.89 -19.21 2.86
N SER A 80 13.04 -17.89 3.00
CA SER A 80 14.25 -17.36 3.65
C SER A 80 14.34 -17.91 5.07
N TYR A 81 15.50 -18.42 5.41
CA TYR A 81 15.80 -19.18 6.62
C TYR A 81 15.18 -18.58 7.88
N GLN A 82 14.22 -19.28 8.47
CA GLN A 82 13.98 -19.29 9.91
C GLN A 82 14.09 -20.74 10.37
N PRO A 83 14.89 -21.05 11.40
CA PRO A 83 15.03 -22.41 11.90
C PRO A 83 13.69 -22.87 12.50
N GLN A 84 13.21 -23.99 12.03
CA GLN A 84 12.05 -24.70 12.57
C GLN A 84 12.42 -25.30 13.91
N ASP A 85 11.50 -25.19 14.86
CA ASP A 85 11.36 -26.18 15.90
C ASP A 85 10.03 -26.93 15.70
N GLN A 86 10.12 -28.25 15.82
CA GLN A 86 9.05 -29.21 15.60
C GLN A 86 8.07 -29.19 16.77
N GLY A 87 6.80 -29.31 16.50
CA GLY A 87 5.75 -29.53 17.48
C GLY A 87 4.37 -29.50 16.87
N GLU A 88 3.82 -30.68 16.70
CA GLU A 88 2.49 -31.02 16.19
C GLU A 88 1.34 -30.19 16.81
N ASP A 89 0.40 -29.80 16.08
CA ASP A 89 -0.99 -30.24 15.95
C ASP A 89 -1.92 -29.18 15.36
N SER A 90 -2.54 -29.61 14.28
CA SER A 90 -3.91 -29.43 13.81
C SER A 90 -4.73 -28.20 14.22
N LEU A 91 -5.16 -27.43 13.24
CA LEU A 91 -6.54 -27.40 12.75
C LEU A 91 -6.80 -26.18 11.88
N SER A 92 -7.18 -26.51 10.67
CA SER A 92 -7.95 -25.75 9.69
C SER A 92 -8.89 -24.69 10.26
N ILE A 93 -9.17 -23.62 9.48
CA ILE A 93 -10.51 -23.28 8.97
C ILE A 93 -10.40 -22.03 8.07
N ALA A 94 -10.69 -22.23 6.83
CA ALA A 94 -11.71 -21.73 5.93
C ALA A 94 -12.18 -20.28 6.09
N SER A 95 -12.10 -19.60 4.97
CA SER A 95 -12.87 -18.41 4.59
C SER A 95 -14.40 -18.66 4.68
N GLY A 96 -15.12 -17.65 5.15
CA GLY A 96 -16.58 -17.65 5.08
C GLY A 96 -17.13 -16.29 5.47
N SER A 97 -17.94 -15.77 4.58
CA SER A 97 -18.76 -14.56 4.63
C SER A 97 -19.55 -14.41 5.93
N ALA A 98 -19.79 -13.16 6.29
CA ALA A 98 -20.73 -12.72 7.33
C ALA A 98 -22.18 -13.20 7.01
N PRO A 99 -23.17 -13.15 7.92
CA PRO A 99 -23.34 -12.19 9.01
C PRO A 99 -23.87 -12.78 10.36
N ASP A 100 -23.95 -11.89 11.33
CA ASP A 100 -24.82 -11.81 12.51
C ASP A 100 -24.56 -12.63 13.78
N ASP A 101 -24.52 -11.80 14.83
CA ASP A 101 -24.96 -12.00 16.22
C ASP A 101 -24.60 -13.30 16.95
N THR A 102 -23.75 -13.17 17.92
CA THR A 102 -24.06 -13.38 19.34
C THR A 102 -22.82 -13.30 20.23
N SER A 103 -22.96 -12.53 21.27
CA SER A 103 -22.24 -12.45 22.53
C SER A 103 -21.40 -13.68 22.93
N TYR A 104 -20.10 -13.45 23.24
CA TYR A 104 -19.49 -14.09 24.41
C TYR A 104 -18.61 -13.09 25.16
N SER A 105 -19.06 -12.85 26.36
CA SER A 105 -18.37 -12.25 27.48
C SER A 105 -17.07 -12.97 27.77
N SER A 106 -15.98 -12.23 27.89
CA SER A 106 -14.94 -12.56 28.86
C SER A 106 -13.94 -11.42 29.05
N GLY A 107 -13.83 -10.95 30.29
CA GLY A 107 -12.64 -10.27 30.79
C GLY A 107 -12.66 -8.74 30.69
N ASP A 108 -13.44 -8.19 31.55
CA ASP A 108 -13.39 -6.84 32.05
C ASP A 108 -11.94 -6.36 32.30
N SER A 109 -11.48 -5.42 31.53
CA SER A 109 -10.49 -4.45 31.93
C SER A 109 -11.03 -3.08 31.54
N THR A 110 -11.88 -2.59 32.39
CA THR A 110 -12.47 -1.27 32.37
C THR A 110 -11.36 -0.23 32.34
N ILE A 111 -11.02 0.25 31.16
CA ILE A 111 -10.35 1.55 31.04
C ILE A 111 -11.47 2.58 31.12
N ILE A 112 -11.63 3.17 32.28
CA ILE A 112 -12.46 4.34 32.51
C ILE A 112 -11.87 5.48 31.66
N VAL A 113 -12.45 5.73 30.50
CA VAL A 113 -12.23 6.97 29.79
C VAL A 113 -13.18 7.98 30.43
N SER A 114 -12.66 8.75 31.38
CA SER A 114 -13.32 9.95 31.85
C SER A 114 -13.51 10.89 30.67
N SER A 115 -14.75 11.09 30.28
CA SER A 115 -15.16 12.18 29.41
C SER A 115 -14.96 13.48 30.15
N SER A 116 -14.05 14.31 29.67
CA SER A 116 -14.21 15.77 29.52
C SER A 116 -12.85 16.46 29.32
N GLU A 117 -12.87 17.35 28.37
CA GLU A 117 -11.99 18.50 28.15
C GLU A 117 -10.68 18.32 27.41
N SER A 118 -10.68 18.99 26.26
CA SER A 118 -9.58 19.78 25.68
C SER A 118 -8.31 19.06 25.26
N THR A 119 -8.02 19.22 23.97
CA THR A 119 -6.66 19.22 23.40
C THR A 119 -5.66 18.46 24.25
N SER A 120 -5.58 17.17 24.07
CA SER A 120 -4.58 16.36 24.75
C SER A 120 -3.20 16.77 24.25
N SER A 121 -2.53 17.61 25.05
CA SER A 121 -1.09 17.77 24.95
C SER A 121 -0.45 16.43 25.30
N ARG A 122 -0.25 15.56 24.29
CA ARG A 122 0.62 14.41 24.46
C ARG A 122 1.99 14.93 24.85
N SER A 123 2.65 14.24 25.78
CA SER A 123 4.02 14.55 26.14
C SER A 123 4.91 14.43 24.89
N SER A 124 5.86 15.37 24.74
CA SER A 124 6.86 15.28 23.67
C SER A 124 7.58 13.93 23.73
N TRP A 125 8.06 13.46 22.59
CA TRP A 125 8.86 12.22 22.54
C TRP A 125 10.11 12.37 23.41
N PRO A 126 10.41 11.42 24.30
CA PRO A 126 11.55 11.52 25.20
C PRO A 126 12.88 11.32 24.46
N ASP A 127 13.93 11.97 24.90
CA ASP A 127 15.28 11.79 24.36
C ASP A 127 15.77 10.35 24.55
N LEU A 128 15.38 9.71 25.65
CA LEU A 128 15.63 8.28 25.92
C LEU A 128 14.30 7.59 26.19
N PHE A 129 13.97 6.59 25.40
CA PHE A 129 12.75 5.82 25.59
C PHE A 129 12.88 4.91 26.82
N CYS A 130 11.99 5.09 27.78
CA CYS A 130 11.91 4.26 28.97
C CYS A 130 11.03 3.04 28.71
N VAL A 131 11.63 1.84 28.69
CA VAL A 131 10.86 0.59 28.56
C VAL A 131 9.96 0.43 29.78
N PRO A 132 8.65 0.23 29.61
CA PRO A 132 7.72 0.08 30.74
C PRO A 132 7.95 -1.25 31.48
N ARG A 133 7.30 -1.41 32.62
CA ARG A 133 7.12 -2.72 33.24
C ARG A 133 6.06 -3.49 32.46
N PHE A 134 6.34 -4.76 32.24
CA PHE A 134 5.41 -5.64 31.55
C PHE A 134 4.44 -6.33 32.53
N THR A 135 3.63 -7.24 32.02
CA THR A 135 2.76 -8.04 32.90
C THR A 135 3.59 -8.83 33.91
N TYR A 136 3.01 -9.15 35.06
CA TYR A 136 3.72 -9.87 36.12
C TYR A 136 4.36 -11.17 35.64
N ASP A 137 3.62 -11.95 34.84
CA ASP A 137 4.13 -13.21 34.26
C ASP A 137 5.31 -12.97 33.32
N ALA A 138 5.25 -11.90 32.51
CA ALA A 138 6.33 -11.53 31.62
C ALA A 138 7.59 -11.13 32.39
N GLU A 139 7.46 -10.32 33.45
CA GLU A 139 8.58 -9.91 34.30
C GLU A 139 9.27 -11.11 34.94
N ILE A 140 8.52 -12.09 35.49
CA ILE A 140 9.10 -13.31 36.05
C ILE A 140 9.88 -14.11 35.01
N LYS A 141 9.33 -14.26 33.79
CA LYS A 141 10.03 -14.96 32.70
C LYS A 141 11.29 -14.23 32.27
N LEU A 142 11.25 -12.91 32.18
CA LEU A 142 12.40 -12.08 31.84
C LEU A 142 13.48 -12.12 32.93
N GLU A 143 13.09 -12.13 34.20
CA GLU A 143 14.04 -12.21 35.32
C GLU A 143 14.78 -13.54 35.33
N LYS A 144 14.05 -14.67 35.16
CA LYS A 144 14.67 -15.99 34.99
C LYS A 144 15.61 -16.05 33.81
N ALA A 145 15.22 -15.47 32.67
CA ALA A 145 16.07 -15.39 31.49
C ALA A 145 17.30 -14.50 31.68
N HIS A 146 17.20 -13.43 32.47
CA HIS A 146 18.32 -12.59 32.84
C HIS A 146 19.35 -13.34 33.68
N VAL A 147 18.91 -14.17 34.62
CA VAL A 147 19.83 -15.01 35.41
C VAL A 147 20.57 -15.98 34.50
N ALA A 148 19.85 -16.71 33.63
CA ALA A 148 20.45 -17.63 32.67
C ALA A 148 21.39 -16.94 31.69
N PHE A 149 21.04 -15.72 31.25
CA PHE A 149 21.92 -14.92 30.38
C PHE A 149 23.22 -14.51 31.09
N LYS A 150 23.16 -14.11 32.37
CA LYS A 150 24.34 -13.76 33.15
C LYS A 150 25.26 -14.94 33.44
N GLU A 151 24.67 -16.12 33.69
CA GLU A 151 25.43 -17.32 34.02
C GLU A 151 26.07 -17.99 32.81
N ASN A 152 25.37 -18.10 31.70
CA ASN A 152 25.78 -18.95 30.57
C ASN A 152 25.71 -18.22 29.22
N GLY A 153 25.36 -16.92 29.18
CA GLY A 153 25.15 -16.16 27.94
C GLY A 153 23.93 -16.64 27.12
N MET A 154 23.00 -17.39 27.72
CA MET A 154 21.86 -17.96 27.04
C MET A 154 20.85 -16.87 26.68
N LEU A 155 20.50 -16.77 25.39
CA LEU A 155 19.48 -15.85 24.90
C LEU A 155 18.10 -16.47 25.03
N LEU A 156 17.11 -15.67 25.44
CA LEU A 156 15.71 -16.07 25.52
C LEU A 156 15.06 -15.98 24.15
N ILE A 157 14.49 -17.07 23.68
CA ILE A 157 13.54 -17.05 22.57
C ILE A 157 12.14 -16.93 23.20
N PRO A 158 11.48 -15.77 23.11
CA PRO A 158 10.20 -15.57 23.78
C PRO A 158 9.11 -16.41 23.10
N ASP A 159 8.30 -17.06 23.89
CA ASP A 159 7.09 -17.71 23.40
C ASP A 159 6.11 -16.65 22.83
N PRO A 160 5.14 -17.05 22.00
CA PRO A 160 4.22 -16.09 21.35
C PRO A 160 3.45 -15.21 22.34
N LYS A 161 3.10 -15.73 23.51
CA LYS A 161 2.40 -14.99 24.57
C LYS A 161 3.31 -13.92 25.15
N LEU A 162 4.51 -14.31 25.60
CA LEU A 162 5.50 -13.38 26.14
C LEU A 162 5.88 -12.28 25.14
N LYS A 163 6.08 -12.67 23.86
CA LYS A 163 6.34 -11.69 22.80
C LYS A 163 5.20 -10.71 22.63
N SER A 164 3.95 -11.19 22.68
CA SER A 164 2.76 -10.34 22.59
C SER A 164 2.66 -9.39 23.78
N ASP A 165 2.89 -9.87 24.99
CA ASP A 165 2.81 -9.06 26.21
C ASP A 165 3.88 -7.93 26.22
N ILE A 166 5.10 -8.24 25.79
CA ILE A 166 6.17 -7.26 25.65
C ILE A 166 5.79 -6.20 24.61
N LEU A 167 5.34 -6.61 23.43
CA LEU A 167 4.95 -5.69 22.36
C LEU A 167 3.75 -4.82 22.78
N GLU A 168 2.78 -5.38 23.50
CA GLU A 168 1.63 -4.63 24.01
C GLU A 168 2.07 -3.54 24.98
N GLY A 169 2.91 -3.89 25.96
CA GLY A 169 3.44 -2.91 26.91
C GLY A 169 4.19 -1.77 26.23
N LEU A 170 5.04 -2.11 25.24
CA LEU A 170 5.76 -1.09 24.47
C LEU A 170 4.82 -0.19 23.68
N ILE A 171 3.78 -0.75 23.03
CA ILE A 171 2.80 0.05 22.28
C ILE A 171 2.02 0.98 23.21
N GLN A 172 1.61 0.51 24.38
CA GLN A 172 0.92 1.34 25.35
C GLN A 172 1.78 2.53 25.82
N GLU A 173 3.09 2.35 25.95
CA GLU A 173 4.01 3.43 26.29
C GLU A 173 4.20 4.40 25.12
N ILE A 174 4.43 3.87 23.91
CA ILE A 174 4.59 4.64 22.68
C ILE A 174 3.40 5.58 22.44
N VAL A 175 2.17 5.08 22.57
CA VAL A 175 0.97 5.85 22.24
C VAL A 175 0.66 6.99 23.23
N LYS A 176 1.32 7.03 24.36
CA LYS A 176 1.28 8.21 25.25
C LYS A 176 1.92 9.44 24.60
N HIS A 177 2.87 9.22 23.70
CA HIS A 177 3.62 10.27 23.01
C HIS A 177 3.11 10.48 21.58
N THR A 178 2.96 9.41 20.80
CA THR A 178 2.51 9.48 19.41
C THR A 178 1.96 8.15 18.92
N VAL A 179 1.02 8.19 17.99
CA VAL A 179 0.53 7.00 17.27
C VAL A 179 1.27 6.76 15.95
N TYR A 180 2.13 7.69 15.55
CA TYR A 180 2.94 7.62 14.33
C TYR A 180 4.42 7.79 14.68
N LEU A 181 5.18 6.70 14.60
CA LEU A 181 6.61 6.71 14.83
C LEU A 181 7.37 6.79 13.51
N THR A 182 8.46 7.55 13.52
CA THR A 182 9.48 7.48 12.47
C THR A 182 10.32 6.20 12.63
N ASP A 183 11.03 5.82 11.59
CA ASP A 183 11.88 4.63 11.60
C ASP A 183 12.97 4.69 12.68
N SER A 184 13.57 5.86 12.86
CA SER A 184 14.56 6.13 13.91
C SER A 184 13.98 5.96 15.33
N LYS A 185 12.74 6.36 15.56
CA LYS A 185 12.08 6.14 16.86
C LYS A 185 11.76 4.67 17.11
N PHE A 186 11.45 3.88 16.08
CA PHE A 186 11.35 2.43 16.22
C PHE A 186 12.68 1.79 16.59
N ASP A 187 13.81 2.25 16.03
CA ASP A 187 15.13 1.83 16.43
C ASP A 187 15.39 2.15 17.91
N GLN A 188 15.11 3.38 18.32
CA GLN A 188 15.27 3.82 19.72
C GLN A 188 14.50 2.94 20.71
N VAL A 189 13.24 2.59 20.38
CA VAL A 189 12.42 1.70 21.24
C VAL A 189 12.99 0.28 21.27
N ALA A 190 13.35 -0.28 20.12
CA ALA A 190 13.87 -1.63 20.04
C ALA A 190 15.25 -1.75 20.69
N GLU A 191 16.10 -0.75 20.52
CA GLU A 191 17.39 -0.67 21.19
C GLU A 191 17.24 -0.56 22.72
N ALA A 192 16.36 0.31 23.20
CA ALA A 192 16.06 0.45 24.63
C ALA A 192 15.56 -0.88 25.24
N LEU A 193 14.75 -1.64 24.49
CA LEU A 193 14.31 -2.97 24.92
C LEU A 193 15.48 -3.91 25.13
N ILE A 194 16.42 -3.99 24.19
CA ILE A 194 17.57 -4.88 24.28
C ILE A 194 18.60 -4.40 25.32
N LEU A 195 18.76 -3.10 25.50
CA LEU A 195 19.58 -2.53 26.56
C LEU A 195 19.04 -2.91 27.95
N ARG A 196 17.73 -2.84 28.14
CA ARG A 196 17.10 -3.23 29.42
C ARG A 196 17.05 -4.75 29.61
N HIS A 197 16.83 -5.51 28.54
CA HIS A 197 16.69 -6.96 28.55
C HIS A 197 17.66 -7.62 27.56
N PRO A 198 18.97 -7.68 27.87
CA PRO A 198 19.98 -8.25 26.96
C PRO A 198 19.74 -9.72 26.57
N CYS A 199 18.99 -10.46 27.39
CA CYS A 199 18.58 -11.82 27.09
C CYS A 199 17.65 -11.94 25.86
N LEU A 200 17.00 -10.84 25.42
CA LEU A 200 16.13 -10.79 24.25
C LEU A 200 16.86 -10.46 22.94
N LYS A 201 18.19 -10.34 22.97
CA LYS A 201 18.99 -10.04 21.78
C LYS A 201 18.84 -11.13 20.72
N GLU A 202 18.65 -10.74 19.47
CA GLU A 202 18.45 -11.67 18.36
C GLU A 202 19.78 -12.13 17.77
N LYS A 203 19.95 -13.46 17.64
CA LYS A 203 21.13 -14.04 16.95
C LYS A 203 21.04 -13.75 15.45
N GLY A 204 22.20 -13.36 14.87
CA GLY A 204 22.29 -13.11 13.43
C GLY A 204 21.79 -11.74 12.95
N SER A 205 21.23 -10.92 13.84
CA SER A 205 20.90 -9.54 13.54
C SER A 205 22.08 -8.63 13.85
N PRO A 206 22.58 -7.80 12.93
CA PRO A 206 23.69 -6.87 13.21
C PRO A 206 23.38 -5.92 14.38
N SER A 207 22.16 -5.42 14.47
CA SER A 207 21.67 -4.57 15.57
C SER A 207 21.26 -5.37 16.80
N GLY A 208 20.96 -6.65 16.65
CA GLY A 208 20.42 -7.51 17.71
C GLY A 208 18.93 -7.31 18.01
N TYR A 209 18.22 -6.44 17.27
CA TYR A 209 16.80 -6.10 17.51
C TYR A 209 15.96 -5.91 16.25
N ALA A 210 16.46 -6.27 15.06
CA ALA A 210 15.74 -6.01 13.80
C ALA A 210 14.35 -6.66 13.74
N GLY A 211 14.18 -7.87 14.25
CA GLY A 211 12.89 -8.55 14.33
C GLY A 211 11.96 -7.93 15.36
N TRP A 212 12.48 -7.40 16.47
CA TRP A 212 11.70 -6.64 17.44
C TRP A 212 11.16 -5.35 16.82
N LYS A 213 12.01 -4.59 16.11
CA LYS A 213 11.63 -3.40 15.35
C LYS A 213 10.51 -3.71 14.37
N MET A 214 10.66 -4.76 13.58
CA MET A 214 9.64 -5.17 12.62
C MET A 214 8.33 -5.57 13.31
N SER A 215 8.40 -6.32 14.40
CA SER A 215 7.24 -6.73 15.18
C SER A 215 6.50 -5.54 15.80
N LEU A 216 7.24 -4.52 16.27
CA LEU A 216 6.68 -3.25 16.77
C LEU A 216 5.93 -2.49 15.65
N LYS A 217 6.51 -2.39 14.45
CA LYS A 217 5.84 -1.75 13.30
C LYS A 217 4.49 -2.40 13.00
N TYR A 218 4.44 -3.74 12.91
CA TYR A 218 3.20 -4.46 12.69
C TYR A 218 2.20 -4.29 13.85
N LYS A 219 2.65 -4.40 15.08
CA LYS A 219 1.79 -4.26 16.25
C LYS A 219 1.18 -2.85 16.33
N LEU A 220 1.98 -1.79 16.10
CA LEU A 220 1.50 -0.41 16.10
C LEU A 220 0.53 -0.16 14.93
N SER A 221 0.76 -0.74 13.77
CA SER A 221 -0.16 -0.66 12.64
C SER A 221 -1.54 -1.27 12.96
N ASN A 222 -1.54 -2.44 13.58
CA ASN A 222 -2.77 -3.10 14.04
C ASN A 222 -3.46 -2.27 15.15
N TYR A 223 -2.69 -1.69 16.06
CA TYR A 223 -3.22 -0.83 17.11
C TYR A 223 -3.87 0.43 16.55
N ARG A 224 -3.28 1.08 15.55
CA ARG A 224 -3.92 2.19 14.83
C ARG A 224 -5.24 1.80 14.19
N THR A 225 -5.34 0.57 13.66
CA THR A 225 -6.60 0.05 13.12
C THR A 225 -7.67 -0.07 14.20
N HIS A 226 -7.28 -0.50 15.40
CA HIS A 226 -8.17 -0.51 16.55
C HIS A 226 -8.59 0.92 16.96
N LEU A 227 -7.63 1.86 17.06
CA LEU A 227 -7.92 3.26 17.38
C LEU A 227 -8.88 3.93 16.38
N ARG A 228 -8.79 3.58 15.07
CA ARG A 228 -9.77 4.06 14.08
C ARG A 228 -11.18 3.55 14.39
N LYS A 229 -11.31 2.28 14.78
CA LYS A 229 -12.62 1.70 15.15
C LYS A 229 -13.24 2.41 16.35
N VAL A 230 -12.41 2.85 17.27
CA VAL A 230 -12.85 3.59 18.47
C VAL A 230 -13.07 5.09 18.19
N GLY A 231 -12.74 5.57 16.97
CA GLY A 231 -12.95 6.96 16.57
C GLY A 231 -11.87 7.94 17.05
N CYS A 232 -10.64 7.47 17.29
CA CYS A 232 -9.55 8.34 17.70
C CYS A 232 -9.23 9.37 16.59
N PRO A 233 -9.33 10.69 16.87
CA PRO A 233 -9.16 11.74 15.86
C PRO A 233 -7.78 11.74 15.19
N GLU A 234 -6.74 11.36 15.92
CA GLU A 234 -5.35 11.38 15.43
C GLU A 234 -5.05 10.36 14.36
N VAL A 235 -5.86 9.29 14.28
CA VAL A 235 -5.73 8.25 13.24
C VAL A 235 -6.82 8.34 12.19
N CYS A 236 -7.64 9.38 12.23
CA CYS A 236 -8.58 9.72 11.17
C CYS A 236 -7.87 10.39 9.99
N VAL A 237 -8.52 10.40 8.83
CA VAL A 237 -8.00 11.14 7.67
C VAL A 237 -7.96 12.64 7.93
N ASN A 238 -7.15 13.36 7.17
CA ASN A 238 -6.85 14.77 7.42
C ASN A 238 -8.05 15.70 7.40
N SER A 239 -8.99 15.46 6.48
CA SER A 239 -10.26 16.17 6.43
C SER A 239 -11.04 16.16 7.74
N LEU A 240 -10.77 15.17 8.58
CA LEU A 240 -11.43 14.97 9.87
C LEU A 240 -10.59 15.48 11.06
N LYS A 241 -9.29 15.75 10.90
CA LYS A 241 -8.39 16.18 11.99
C LYS A 241 -8.85 17.47 12.69
N HIS A 242 -9.41 18.41 11.94
CA HIS A 242 -9.84 19.71 12.45
C HIS A 242 -11.34 19.80 12.74
N LYS A 243 -12.06 18.69 12.59
CA LYS A 243 -13.49 18.65 12.92
C LYS A 243 -13.71 18.55 14.44
N PRO A 244 -14.77 19.16 14.96
CA PRO A 244 -15.20 18.92 16.34
C PRO A 244 -15.38 17.42 16.60
N ALA A 245 -15.06 16.96 17.81
CA ALA A 245 -15.12 15.54 18.17
C ALA A 245 -16.47 14.88 17.86
N GLU A 246 -17.55 15.64 17.97
CA GLU A 246 -18.93 15.21 17.65
C GLU A 246 -19.17 14.95 16.16
N LYS A 247 -18.32 15.51 15.28
CA LYS A 247 -18.42 15.36 13.82
C LYS A 247 -17.29 14.51 13.22
N CYS A 248 -16.35 14.04 14.05
CA CYS A 248 -15.28 13.15 13.63
C CYS A 248 -15.82 11.72 13.53
N SER A 249 -16.14 11.26 12.33
CA SER A 249 -16.31 9.83 12.09
C SER A 249 -14.98 9.18 11.78
N PRO A 250 -14.79 7.89 12.15
CA PRO A 250 -13.63 7.13 11.73
C PRO A 250 -13.52 7.15 10.20
N ALA A 251 -12.30 7.22 9.70
CA ALA A 251 -12.03 7.27 8.26
C ALA A 251 -12.16 5.91 7.58
N PHE A 252 -13.23 5.16 7.85
CA PHE A 252 -13.40 3.82 7.25
C PHE A 252 -13.63 3.84 5.76
N ASP A 253 -14.37 4.84 5.29
CA ASP A 253 -14.74 4.99 3.89
C ASP A 253 -13.66 5.72 3.08
N VAL A 254 -12.71 6.36 3.77
CA VAL A 254 -11.62 7.09 3.16
C VAL A 254 -10.32 6.35 3.48
N LYS A 255 -9.92 5.47 2.60
CA LYS A 255 -8.67 4.72 2.69
C LYS A 255 -7.72 5.22 1.61
N ARG A 256 -6.48 5.43 2.00
CA ARG A 256 -5.43 5.68 1.03
C ARG A 256 -5.23 4.42 0.18
N PRO A 257 -5.54 4.45 -1.12
CA PRO A 257 -5.33 3.31 -1.99
C PRO A 257 -3.82 3.13 -2.24
N LYS A 258 -3.33 1.92 -2.02
CA LYS A 258 -1.93 1.58 -2.28
C LYS A 258 -1.76 1.00 -3.67
N ARG A 259 -0.74 1.43 -4.35
CA ARG A 259 -0.29 0.86 -5.61
C ARG A 259 0.28 -0.55 -5.38
N GLY A 260 0.05 -1.45 -6.30
CA GLY A 260 0.55 -2.83 -6.24
C GLY A 260 1.90 -3.07 -6.90
N GLU A 261 2.54 -2.03 -7.45
CA GLU A 261 3.72 -2.18 -8.31
C GLU A 261 4.99 -1.70 -7.62
N VAL A 262 5.87 -1.04 -8.26
CA VAL A 262 7.23 -0.74 -7.89
C VAL A 262 7.40 0.00 -6.57
N ASP A 263 7.89 -0.66 -5.54
CA ASP A 263 8.33 -0.07 -4.27
C ASP A 263 9.82 0.32 -4.37
N TYR A 264 10.14 1.13 -5.36
CA TYR A 264 11.52 1.53 -5.59
C TYR A 264 12.00 2.50 -4.51
N CYS A 265 13.03 2.09 -3.78
CA CYS A 265 13.72 2.88 -2.76
C CYS A 265 15.23 2.86 -3.04
N PRO A 266 15.79 3.92 -3.63
CA PRO A 266 17.24 3.99 -3.86
C PRO A 266 18.00 4.18 -2.54
N SER A 267 19.28 3.81 -2.52
CA SER A 267 20.19 4.19 -1.46
C SER A 267 20.45 5.68 -1.46
N PHE A 268 20.92 6.21 -0.32
CA PHE A 268 21.31 7.62 -0.25
C PHE A 268 22.48 7.93 -1.20
N PRO A 269 22.56 9.15 -1.73
CA PRO A 269 23.68 9.56 -2.56
C PRO A 269 25.01 9.42 -1.82
N LEU A 270 26.09 9.17 -2.57
CA LEU A 270 27.44 9.03 -2.00
C LEU A 270 27.84 10.28 -1.21
N GLY A 271 28.25 10.07 0.04
CA GLY A 271 28.65 11.16 0.93
C GLY A 271 27.50 11.83 1.70
N GLU A 272 26.27 11.46 1.43
CA GLU A 272 25.10 11.97 2.15
C GLU A 272 24.67 11.00 3.26
N SER A 273 24.19 11.58 4.36
CA SER A 273 23.60 10.89 5.49
C SER A 273 22.14 11.30 5.64
N GLU A 274 21.36 10.54 6.39
CA GLU A 274 19.97 10.93 6.73
C GLU A 274 19.92 12.34 7.32
N GLN A 275 20.88 12.68 8.19
CA GLN A 275 20.95 14.00 8.83
C GLN A 275 21.23 15.13 7.82
N SER A 276 22.11 14.91 6.85
CA SER A 276 22.43 15.92 5.82
C SER A 276 21.26 16.11 4.87
N LEU A 277 20.57 15.03 4.49
CA LEU A 277 19.37 15.07 3.66
C LEU A 277 18.19 15.72 4.39
N GLU A 278 18.01 15.45 5.68
CA GLU A 278 17.00 16.11 6.51
C GLU A 278 17.24 17.62 6.63
N LYS A 279 18.48 18.04 6.78
CA LYS A 279 18.84 19.46 6.74
C LYS A 279 18.43 20.10 5.40
N MET A 280 18.74 19.46 4.27
CA MET A 280 18.31 19.93 2.95
C MET A 280 16.79 20.00 2.82
N ARG A 281 16.07 19.05 3.40
CA ARG A 281 14.59 19.05 3.44
C ARG A 281 14.06 20.27 4.22
N VAL A 282 14.62 20.56 5.39
CA VAL A 282 14.24 21.73 6.19
C VAL A 282 14.50 23.02 5.43
N GLU A 283 15.64 23.11 4.78
CA GLU A 283 15.95 24.27 3.92
C GLU A 283 14.96 24.39 2.76
N LEU A 284 14.53 23.26 2.14
CA LEU A 284 13.55 23.22 1.07
C LEU A 284 12.21 23.87 1.49
N LEU A 285 11.77 23.69 2.74
CA LEU A 285 10.55 24.32 3.26
C LEU A 285 10.63 25.86 3.21
N SER A 286 11.82 26.42 3.40
CA SER A 286 12.03 27.87 3.26
C SER A 286 12.09 28.30 1.78
N ASP A 287 12.65 27.44 0.94
CA ASP A 287 12.84 27.74 -0.48
C ASP A 287 11.52 27.72 -1.26
N VAL A 288 10.58 26.86 -0.88
CA VAL A 288 9.23 26.80 -1.44
C VAL A 288 8.47 28.11 -1.26
N LYS A 289 8.75 28.86 -0.20
CA LYS A 289 8.11 30.17 0.06
C LYS A 289 8.72 31.34 -0.74
N LYS A 290 9.86 31.12 -1.41
CA LYS A 290 10.55 32.17 -2.17
C LYS A 290 10.07 32.18 -3.62
N ARG A 291 9.85 33.36 -4.18
CA ARG A 291 9.50 33.50 -5.59
C ARG A 291 10.70 33.15 -6.48
N ASN A 292 10.44 32.58 -7.67
CA ASN A 292 11.43 32.27 -8.72
C ASN A 292 12.56 31.31 -8.26
N ASN A 293 12.28 30.39 -7.35
CA ASN A 293 13.28 29.49 -6.78
C ASN A 293 13.21 28.04 -7.34
N ARG A 294 12.59 27.87 -8.51
CA ARG A 294 12.32 26.55 -9.12
C ARG A 294 13.55 25.67 -9.27
N GLU A 295 14.68 26.24 -9.73
CA GLU A 295 15.92 25.46 -9.92
C GLU A 295 16.52 24.97 -8.60
N THR A 296 16.46 25.78 -7.55
CA THR A 296 16.91 25.39 -6.21
C THR A 296 16.01 24.30 -5.62
N ILE A 297 14.69 24.45 -5.76
CA ILE A 297 13.71 23.45 -5.34
C ILE A 297 14.00 22.14 -6.06
N LYS A 298 14.12 22.16 -7.40
CA LYS A 298 14.41 20.97 -8.20
C LYS A 298 15.69 20.26 -7.74
N LYS A 299 16.80 21.00 -7.56
CA LYS A 299 18.08 20.44 -7.10
C LYS A 299 17.94 19.75 -5.73
N LYS A 300 17.24 20.40 -4.80
CA LYS A 300 17.02 19.82 -3.45
C LYS A 300 16.05 18.64 -3.50
N MET A 301 15.02 18.69 -4.33
CA MET A 301 14.12 17.55 -4.56
C MET A 301 14.85 16.35 -5.19
N ASP A 302 15.82 16.60 -6.10
CA ASP A 302 16.68 15.54 -6.64
C ASP A 302 17.58 14.94 -5.55
N ALA A 303 18.27 15.77 -4.79
CA ALA A 303 19.18 15.32 -3.74
C ALA A 303 18.46 14.52 -2.63
N THR A 304 17.27 14.96 -2.24
CA THR A 304 16.49 14.33 -1.15
C THR A 304 15.56 13.20 -1.61
N PHE A 305 15.65 12.77 -2.87
CA PHE A 305 14.77 11.75 -3.44
C PHE A 305 14.77 10.44 -2.63
N ALA A 306 15.95 9.93 -2.28
CA ALA A 306 16.09 8.68 -1.54
C ALA A 306 15.42 8.75 -0.16
N LEU A 307 15.64 9.85 0.58
CA LEU A 307 15.01 10.07 1.89
C LEU A 307 13.49 10.10 1.76
N ARG A 308 12.96 10.87 0.84
CA ARG A 308 11.52 10.99 0.58
C ARG A 308 10.89 9.65 0.20
N ARG A 309 11.56 8.87 -0.66
CA ARG A 309 11.06 7.53 -1.05
C ARG A 309 11.01 6.57 0.13
N GLN A 310 12.03 6.57 0.96
CA GLN A 310 12.04 5.73 2.16
C GLN A 310 10.88 6.08 3.09
N GLU A 311 10.67 7.36 3.38
CA GLU A 311 9.55 7.81 4.21
C GLU A 311 8.20 7.42 3.61
N ILE A 312 7.98 7.65 2.32
CA ILE A 312 6.70 7.36 1.66
C ILE A 312 6.43 5.85 1.59
N VAL A 313 7.44 5.03 1.29
CA VAL A 313 7.26 3.59 1.09
C VAL A 313 7.19 2.84 2.42
N TYR A 314 8.05 3.17 3.38
CA TYR A 314 8.14 2.43 4.63
C TYR A 314 7.20 2.94 5.72
N ASP A 315 7.01 4.25 5.82
CA ASP A 315 6.21 4.84 6.89
C ASP A 315 4.73 4.98 6.50
N ASP A 316 4.40 4.93 5.20
CA ASP A 316 3.04 5.07 4.64
C ASP A 316 2.29 6.27 5.27
N PRO A 317 2.85 7.50 5.22
CA PRO A 317 2.32 8.66 5.90
C PRO A 317 0.98 9.11 5.31
N MET A 318 0.18 9.83 6.08
CA MET A 318 -1.05 10.47 5.59
C MET A 318 -0.71 11.57 4.59
N ILE A 319 -1.64 11.86 3.67
CA ILE A 319 -1.39 12.87 2.62
C ILE A 319 -1.06 14.25 3.18
N SER A 320 -1.66 14.66 4.31
CA SER A 320 -1.32 15.94 4.95
C SER A 320 0.09 15.97 5.49
N ASP A 321 0.52 14.84 6.04
CA ASP A 321 1.87 14.75 6.61
C ASP A 321 2.90 14.85 5.48
N VAL A 322 2.58 14.28 4.30
CA VAL A 322 3.40 14.44 3.10
C VAL A 322 3.36 15.89 2.59
N GLN A 323 2.19 16.55 2.58
CA GLN A 323 2.08 17.94 2.15
C GLN A 323 2.84 18.90 3.07
N GLU A 324 2.78 18.68 4.38
CA GLU A 324 3.52 19.48 5.36
C GLU A 324 5.02 19.25 5.24
N ARG A 325 5.44 17.99 5.07
CA ARG A 325 6.84 17.60 5.06
C ARG A 325 7.51 17.84 3.72
N TRP A 326 6.80 17.63 2.60
CA TRP A 326 7.28 17.71 1.21
C TRP A 326 6.36 18.56 0.32
N PRO A 327 6.09 19.83 0.65
CA PRO A 327 5.11 20.64 -0.11
C PRO A 327 5.46 20.78 -1.58
N ALA A 328 6.74 20.81 -1.94
CA ALA A 328 7.19 20.89 -3.33
C ALA A 328 6.78 19.66 -4.17
N LEU A 329 6.53 18.50 -3.55
CA LEU A 329 6.09 17.29 -4.27
C LEU A 329 4.75 17.50 -4.98
N PHE A 330 3.93 18.44 -4.51
CA PHE A 330 2.62 18.76 -5.07
C PHE A 330 2.65 19.87 -6.13
N TYR A 331 3.82 20.19 -6.63
CA TYR A 331 3.94 21.01 -7.87
C TYR A 331 3.89 20.11 -9.10
N THR A 332 3.13 20.47 -10.12
CA THR A 332 3.03 19.68 -11.37
C THR A 332 4.39 19.32 -11.96
N ALA A 333 5.33 20.26 -11.92
CA ALA A 333 6.71 20.03 -12.39
C ALA A 333 7.44 18.96 -11.56
N GLU A 334 7.26 18.96 -10.24
CA GLU A 334 7.92 17.99 -9.34
C GLU A 334 7.23 16.63 -9.36
N ILE A 335 5.91 16.55 -9.57
CA ILE A 335 5.22 15.28 -9.83
C ILE A 335 5.78 14.62 -11.10
N ASN A 336 5.94 15.39 -12.18
CA ASN A 336 6.57 14.90 -13.41
C ASN A 336 8.01 14.42 -13.19
N ALA A 337 8.80 15.17 -12.43
CA ALA A 337 10.19 14.83 -12.12
C ALA A 337 10.27 13.59 -11.22
N GLU A 338 9.45 13.52 -10.17
CA GLU A 338 9.41 12.41 -9.24
C GLU A 338 8.96 11.10 -9.91
N PHE A 339 7.91 11.18 -10.72
CA PHE A 339 7.46 10.05 -11.53
C PHE A 339 8.59 9.54 -12.45
N LYS A 340 9.32 10.45 -13.08
CA LYS A 340 10.46 10.09 -13.93
C LYS A 340 11.61 9.47 -13.12
N ARG A 341 11.89 9.94 -11.90
CA ARG A 341 12.88 9.31 -11.00
C ARG A 341 12.50 7.88 -10.64
N ILE A 342 11.21 7.61 -10.46
CA ILE A 342 10.70 6.28 -10.08
C ILE A 342 10.62 5.33 -11.27
N THR A 343 10.14 5.81 -12.43
CA THR A 343 9.78 4.97 -13.58
C THR A 343 10.71 5.09 -14.77
N THR A 344 11.62 6.09 -14.77
CA THR A 344 12.46 6.53 -15.89
C THR A 344 11.69 7.13 -17.08
N MET A 345 10.36 7.18 -17.03
CA MET A 345 9.50 7.65 -18.11
C MET A 345 8.95 9.06 -17.85
N PRO A 346 8.80 9.90 -18.89
CA PRO A 346 8.13 11.18 -18.75
C PRO A 346 6.62 10.97 -18.56
N LEU A 347 6.03 11.61 -17.53
CA LEU A 347 4.63 11.44 -17.19
C LEU A 347 3.69 12.16 -18.16
N GLN A 348 3.65 13.49 -18.10
CA GLN A 348 2.65 14.30 -18.80
C GLN A 348 2.72 14.14 -20.32
N SER A 349 3.90 14.31 -20.90
CA SER A 349 4.06 14.23 -22.35
C SER A 349 3.72 12.84 -22.90
N ARG A 350 4.13 11.77 -22.21
CA ARG A 350 3.81 10.40 -22.60
C ARG A 350 2.32 10.12 -22.48
N PHE A 351 1.72 10.48 -21.36
CA PHE A 351 0.29 10.25 -21.09
C PHE A 351 -0.57 10.91 -22.18
N LEU A 352 -0.36 12.20 -22.44
CA LEU A 352 -1.17 12.95 -23.40
C LEU A 352 -0.93 12.46 -24.84
N SER A 353 0.32 12.29 -25.25
CA SER A 353 0.63 11.84 -26.62
C SER A 353 0.10 10.43 -26.92
N GLN A 354 0.15 9.52 -25.94
CA GLN A 354 -0.40 8.17 -26.13
C GLN A 354 -1.93 8.16 -26.11
N LEU A 355 -2.56 9.02 -25.30
CA LEU A 355 -4.01 9.18 -25.33
C LEU A 355 -4.48 9.71 -26.70
N ASP A 356 -3.77 10.68 -27.25
CA ASP A 356 -4.03 11.21 -28.60
C ASP A 356 -3.81 10.14 -29.68
N PHE A 357 -2.73 9.41 -29.59
CA PHE A 357 -2.42 8.31 -30.52
C PHE A 357 -3.50 7.21 -30.53
N LEU A 358 -4.04 6.89 -29.36
CA LEU A 358 -5.08 5.87 -29.21
C LEU A 358 -6.50 6.38 -29.46
N SER A 359 -6.70 7.70 -29.65
CA SER A 359 -8.00 8.35 -29.69
C SER A 359 -8.96 7.73 -30.70
N GLU A 360 -8.56 7.63 -31.97
CA GLU A 360 -9.41 7.06 -33.03
C GLU A 360 -9.76 5.59 -32.77
N SER A 361 -8.79 4.81 -32.32
CA SER A 361 -9.00 3.39 -32.00
C SER A 361 -9.95 3.22 -30.82
N LEU A 362 -9.82 4.05 -29.78
CA LEU A 362 -10.72 4.05 -28.63
C LEU A 362 -12.15 4.43 -29.04
N LEU A 363 -12.32 5.51 -29.81
CA LEU A 363 -13.64 5.92 -30.30
C LEU A 363 -14.30 4.82 -31.14
N ARG A 364 -13.55 4.16 -32.00
CA ARG A 364 -14.04 3.01 -32.82
C ARG A 364 -14.48 1.86 -31.94
N VAL A 365 -13.72 1.55 -30.87
CA VAL A 365 -14.06 0.50 -29.92
C VAL A 365 -15.27 0.89 -29.07
N PHE A 366 -15.39 2.13 -28.66
CA PHE A 366 -16.53 2.66 -27.91
C PHE A 366 -17.83 2.61 -28.74
N ALA A 367 -17.76 2.99 -30.01
CA ALA A 367 -18.92 2.95 -30.92
C ALA A 367 -19.47 1.52 -31.13
N LYS A 368 -18.60 0.50 -31.09
CA LYS A 368 -19.00 -0.92 -31.21
C LYS A 368 -19.54 -1.53 -29.91
N ARG A 369 -19.48 -0.80 -28.77
CA ARG A 369 -19.97 -1.30 -27.49
C ARG A 369 -21.50 -1.33 -27.46
N SER A 370 -22.07 -2.45 -27.03
CA SER A 370 -23.52 -2.65 -26.89
C SER A 370 -23.97 -2.63 -25.43
N GLY A 371 -25.26 -2.66 -25.20
CA GLY A 371 -25.88 -2.64 -23.87
C GLY A 371 -25.90 -1.26 -23.22
N GLU A 372 -26.12 -1.20 -21.89
CA GLU A 372 -26.15 0.06 -21.14
C GLU A 372 -24.83 0.87 -21.24
N PRO A 373 -23.64 0.26 -21.16
CA PRO A 373 -22.41 1.01 -21.40
C PRO A 373 -22.34 1.62 -22.79
N GLY A 374 -22.86 0.89 -23.82
CA GLY A 374 -22.88 1.40 -25.19
C GLY A 374 -23.81 2.60 -25.36
N LYS A 375 -24.94 2.66 -24.65
CA LYS A 375 -25.82 3.84 -24.64
C LYS A 375 -25.14 5.04 -24.01
N LYS A 376 -24.49 4.85 -22.85
CA LYS A 376 -23.72 5.90 -22.16
C LYS A 376 -22.59 6.45 -23.03
N LEU A 377 -21.84 5.57 -23.71
CA LEU A 377 -20.78 5.97 -24.64
C LEU A 377 -21.30 6.76 -25.85
N LYS A 378 -22.47 6.40 -26.40
CA LYS A 378 -23.11 7.16 -27.47
C LYS A 378 -23.55 8.56 -27.01
N ASN A 379 -24.11 8.66 -25.80
CA ASN A 379 -24.47 9.95 -25.22
C ASN A 379 -23.22 10.82 -25.01
N LEU A 380 -22.15 10.24 -24.49
CA LEU A 380 -20.87 10.94 -24.33
C LEU A 380 -20.32 11.42 -25.68
N ALA A 381 -20.36 10.57 -26.71
CA ALA A 381 -19.93 10.94 -28.06
C ALA A 381 -20.77 12.07 -28.68
N ALA A 382 -22.08 12.15 -28.36
CA ALA A 382 -22.95 13.21 -28.83
C ALA A 382 -22.65 14.60 -28.24
N THR A 383 -21.97 14.63 -27.07
CA THR A 383 -21.54 15.88 -26.40
C THR A 383 -20.10 16.27 -26.71
N MET A 384 -19.41 15.50 -27.54
CA MET A 384 -18.01 15.80 -27.92
C MET A 384 -17.94 17.02 -28.82
N THR A 385 -16.96 17.87 -28.55
CA THR A 385 -16.58 19.01 -29.36
C THR A 385 -15.27 18.72 -30.10
N ASP A 386 -14.93 19.55 -31.10
CA ASP A 386 -13.65 19.45 -31.82
C ASP A 386 -12.45 19.92 -30.98
N ASP A 387 -12.70 20.32 -29.73
CA ASP A 387 -11.65 20.71 -28.80
C ASP A 387 -10.85 19.49 -28.31
N THR A 388 -9.53 19.61 -28.38
CA THR A 388 -8.60 18.53 -28.03
C THR A 388 -8.71 18.12 -26.55
N ASP A 389 -8.91 19.07 -25.67
CA ASP A 389 -8.97 18.79 -24.23
C ASP A 389 -10.31 18.16 -23.83
N ALA A 390 -11.42 18.61 -24.44
CA ALA A 390 -12.72 17.98 -24.30
C ALA A 390 -12.74 16.56 -24.88
N LEU A 391 -12.02 16.32 -25.98
CA LEU A 391 -11.85 14.98 -26.55
C LEU A 391 -11.10 14.06 -25.57
N ARG A 392 -9.97 14.51 -25.02
CA ARG A 392 -9.19 13.75 -24.02
C ARG A 392 -9.99 13.42 -22.78
N GLU A 393 -10.75 14.39 -22.25
CA GLU A 393 -11.65 14.17 -21.12
C GLU A 393 -12.69 13.09 -21.46
N SER A 394 -13.31 13.19 -22.63
CA SER A 394 -14.30 12.21 -23.10
C SER A 394 -13.69 10.82 -23.29
N LEU A 395 -12.45 10.71 -23.74
CA LEU A 395 -11.74 9.43 -23.84
C LEU A 395 -11.51 8.81 -22.45
N ILE A 396 -11.12 9.61 -21.46
CA ILE A 396 -10.88 9.15 -20.08
C ILE A 396 -12.20 8.69 -19.44
N LYS A 397 -13.28 9.51 -19.54
CA LYS A 397 -14.62 9.14 -19.07
C LYS A 397 -15.15 7.91 -19.83
N GLY A 398 -14.90 7.84 -21.13
CA GLY A 398 -15.27 6.71 -21.99
C GLY A 398 -14.58 5.40 -21.61
N LEU A 399 -13.31 5.45 -21.20
CA LEU A 399 -12.59 4.27 -20.67
C LEU A 399 -13.28 3.73 -19.42
N CYS A 400 -13.64 4.58 -18.46
CA CYS A 400 -14.39 4.16 -17.27
C CYS A 400 -15.68 3.42 -17.67
N ILE A 401 -16.51 4.04 -18.51
CA ILE A 401 -17.78 3.47 -18.95
C ILE A 401 -17.57 2.13 -19.69
N TYR A 402 -16.58 2.08 -20.60
CA TYR A 402 -16.26 0.88 -21.37
C TYR A 402 -15.86 -0.31 -20.48
N LEU A 403 -15.15 -0.04 -19.40
CA LEU A 403 -14.67 -1.01 -18.42
C LEU A 403 -15.73 -1.36 -17.35
N ASN A 404 -16.96 -0.79 -17.45
CA ASN A 404 -18.03 -0.89 -16.47
C ASN A 404 -17.63 -0.30 -15.10
N GLU A 405 -16.96 0.83 -15.12
CA GLU A 405 -16.65 1.68 -13.97
C GLU A 405 -17.38 3.03 -14.14
N SER A 406 -17.68 3.73 -13.03
CA SER A 406 -18.38 5.02 -13.12
C SER A 406 -17.37 6.16 -13.32
N PRO A 407 -17.54 6.97 -14.39
CA PRO A 407 -16.71 8.16 -14.57
C PRO A 407 -16.88 9.18 -13.43
N ASP A 408 -18.05 9.21 -12.77
CA ASP A 408 -18.34 10.16 -11.69
C ASP A 408 -17.53 9.86 -10.41
N VAL A 409 -16.97 8.66 -10.30
CA VAL A 409 -16.02 8.34 -9.23
C VAL A 409 -14.65 8.98 -9.50
N LEU A 410 -14.27 9.11 -10.78
CA LEU A 410 -13.02 9.72 -11.19
C LEU A 410 -13.11 11.24 -11.27
N VAL A 411 -14.16 11.75 -11.95
CA VAL A 411 -14.36 13.18 -12.21
C VAL A 411 -15.67 13.60 -11.58
N GLN A 412 -15.59 14.45 -10.57
CA GLN A 412 -16.73 14.97 -9.82
C GLN A 412 -16.93 16.44 -10.19
N GLU A 413 -18.16 16.81 -10.59
CA GLU A 413 -18.50 18.17 -10.96
C GLU A 413 -19.18 18.88 -9.79
N TYR A 414 -18.70 20.08 -9.44
CA TYR A 414 -19.25 20.92 -8.39
C TYR A 414 -19.58 22.30 -8.94
N MET A 415 -20.62 22.94 -8.38
CA MET A 415 -21.02 24.28 -8.76
C MET A 415 -20.32 25.34 -7.92
N ASP A 416 -20.02 25.06 -6.66
CA ASP A 416 -19.32 25.96 -5.75
C ASP A 416 -18.48 25.15 -4.75
N MET A 417 -17.18 25.45 -4.68
CA MET A 417 -16.26 24.79 -3.75
C MET A 417 -16.44 25.24 -2.30
N ALA A 418 -17.04 26.42 -2.07
CA ALA A 418 -17.29 26.92 -0.72
C ALA A 418 -18.58 26.37 -0.11
N GLU A 419 -19.42 25.71 -0.90
CA GLU A 419 -20.67 25.13 -0.41
C GLU A 419 -20.40 24.00 0.60
N ALA A 420 -21.12 24.00 1.72
CA ALA A 420 -20.95 22.99 2.77
C ALA A 420 -21.16 21.56 2.27
N ALA A 421 -22.06 21.35 1.32
CA ALA A 421 -22.30 20.06 0.69
C ALA A 421 -21.09 19.59 -0.14
N THR A 422 -20.48 20.50 -0.91
CA THR A 422 -19.26 20.25 -1.69
C THR A 422 -18.09 19.92 -0.78
N LEU A 423 -17.85 20.71 0.26
CA LEU A 423 -16.80 20.43 1.25
C LEU A 423 -17.00 19.05 1.89
N SER A 424 -18.24 18.71 2.26
CA SER A 424 -18.55 17.40 2.83
C SER A 424 -18.35 16.25 1.83
N ALA A 425 -18.59 16.47 0.55
CA ALA A 425 -18.36 15.49 -0.51
C ALA A 425 -16.84 15.28 -0.72
N ILE A 426 -16.07 16.37 -0.79
CA ILE A 426 -14.61 16.33 -0.91
C ILE A 426 -14.01 15.53 0.24
N GLU A 427 -14.43 15.81 1.48
CA GLU A 427 -13.94 15.11 2.66
C GLU A 427 -14.16 13.60 2.65
N LYS A 428 -15.17 13.13 1.94
CA LYS A 428 -15.50 11.71 1.78
C LYS A 428 -14.82 11.07 0.56
N THR A 429 -14.24 11.89 -0.30
CA THR A 429 -13.59 11.41 -1.53
C THR A 429 -12.22 10.84 -1.21
N THR A 430 -12.03 9.55 -1.46
CA THR A 430 -10.74 8.89 -1.28
C THR A 430 -9.73 9.36 -2.30
N VAL A 431 -10.12 9.37 -3.58
CA VAL A 431 -9.33 9.83 -4.72
C VAL A 431 -10.29 10.28 -5.81
N GLY A 432 -10.03 11.44 -6.38
CA GLY A 432 -10.84 11.96 -7.48
C GLY A 432 -10.24 13.22 -8.08
N ILE A 433 -10.80 13.59 -9.21
CA ILE A 433 -10.58 14.87 -9.88
C ILE A 433 -11.86 15.67 -9.68
N TYR A 434 -11.76 16.89 -9.23
CA TYR A 434 -12.91 17.79 -9.19
C TYR A 434 -12.85 18.80 -10.35
N VAL A 435 -14.03 19.20 -10.79
CA VAL A 435 -14.23 20.27 -11.75
C VAL A 435 -15.28 21.22 -11.18
N THR A 436 -14.95 22.49 -11.04
CA THR A 436 -15.92 23.52 -10.66
C THR A 436 -16.33 24.32 -11.88
N ARG A 437 -17.63 24.62 -12.00
CA ARG A 437 -18.17 25.46 -13.06
C ARG A 437 -18.94 26.61 -12.41
N GLU A 438 -18.45 27.83 -12.55
CA GLU A 438 -19.07 29.02 -11.96
C GLU A 438 -20.47 29.32 -12.51
N MET A 439 -20.78 28.91 -13.74
CA MET A 439 -22.13 28.97 -14.34
C MET A 439 -22.27 27.96 -15.47
N PRO A 440 -23.51 27.50 -15.80
CA PRO A 440 -23.75 26.72 -17.01
C PRO A 440 -23.37 27.54 -18.24
N GLY A 441 -22.27 27.21 -18.92
CA GLY A 441 -21.77 27.89 -20.10
C GLY A 441 -20.56 28.81 -19.87
N SER A 442 -20.00 28.89 -18.65
CA SER A 442 -18.72 29.55 -18.37
C SER A 442 -17.57 28.62 -18.78
N ASP A 443 -16.62 29.16 -19.58
CA ASP A 443 -15.38 28.47 -19.95
C ASP A 443 -14.35 28.43 -18.81
N SER A 444 -14.61 29.11 -17.69
CA SER A 444 -13.76 29.12 -16.50
C SER A 444 -14.14 27.98 -15.58
N SER A 445 -13.39 26.91 -15.63
CA SER A 445 -13.49 25.81 -14.69
C SER A 445 -12.19 25.63 -13.91
N ASP A 446 -12.26 25.60 -12.58
CA ASP A 446 -11.14 25.14 -11.78
C ASP A 446 -11.15 23.62 -11.76
N VAL A 447 -10.00 23.02 -12.09
CA VAL A 447 -9.78 21.59 -12.08
C VAL A 447 -8.71 21.25 -11.06
N GLY A 448 -8.99 20.29 -10.21
CA GLY A 448 -8.00 19.87 -9.23
C GLY A 448 -8.13 18.41 -8.83
N ILE A 449 -7.30 18.01 -7.89
CA ILE A 449 -7.19 16.61 -7.43
C ILE A 449 -7.44 16.53 -5.94
N ILE A 450 -8.25 15.55 -5.56
CA ILE A 450 -8.58 15.21 -4.16
C ILE A 450 -7.94 13.86 -3.84
N ILE A 451 -7.21 13.79 -2.73
CA ILE A 451 -6.71 12.53 -2.16
C ILE A 451 -6.96 12.55 -0.65
N GLU A 452 -7.55 11.48 -0.12
CA GLU A 452 -7.88 11.34 1.31
C GLU A 452 -8.73 12.49 1.86
N GLY A 453 -9.64 13.03 1.04
CA GLY A 453 -10.49 14.14 1.42
C GLY A 453 -9.79 15.50 1.48
N VAL A 454 -8.60 15.60 0.92
CA VAL A 454 -7.80 16.83 0.86
C VAL A 454 -7.56 17.22 -0.59
N VAL A 455 -7.76 18.48 -0.92
CA VAL A 455 -7.36 19.02 -2.22
C VAL A 455 -5.84 19.12 -2.24
N VAL A 456 -5.20 18.35 -3.11
CA VAL A 456 -3.74 18.26 -3.22
C VAL A 456 -3.18 19.08 -4.38
N LEU A 457 -3.98 19.29 -5.42
CA LEU A 457 -3.69 20.15 -6.56
C LEU A 457 -4.96 20.92 -6.95
N GLN A 458 -4.78 22.14 -7.39
CA GLN A 458 -5.81 23.04 -7.91
C GLN A 458 -5.25 23.83 -9.11
N ASP A 459 -6.11 24.58 -9.78
CA ASP A 459 -5.72 25.43 -10.92
C ASP A 459 -5.05 24.65 -12.05
N LEU A 460 -5.52 23.43 -12.33
CA LEU A 460 -5.05 22.64 -13.47
C LEU A 460 -5.80 23.03 -14.73
N ASP A 461 -5.10 23.06 -15.86
CA ASP A 461 -5.62 23.55 -17.14
C ASP A 461 -6.85 22.74 -17.62
N ASN A 462 -6.85 21.42 -17.40
CA ASN A 462 -7.93 20.54 -17.87
C ASN A 462 -7.93 19.17 -17.16
N VAL A 463 -9.00 18.41 -17.37
CA VAL A 463 -9.20 17.08 -16.76
C VAL A 463 -8.14 16.07 -17.23
N ALA A 464 -7.65 16.17 -18.47
CA ALA A 464 -6.64 15.25 -18.97
C ALA A 464 -5.29 15.45 -18.27
N LEU A 465 -4.91 16.70 -18.00
CA LEU A 465 -3.74 17.03 -17.19
C LEU A 465 -3.93 16.54 -15.74
N ALA A 466 -5.11 16.77 -15.16
CA ALA A 466 -5.42 16.28 -13.83
C ALA A 466 -5.33 14.75 -13.74
N ALA A 467 -5.83 14.03 -14.75
CA ALA A 467 -5.73 12.57 -14.80
C ALA A 467 -4.27 12.09 -14.92
N ALA A 468 -3.44 12.77 -15.71
CA ALA A 468 -2.02 12.48 -15.80
C ALA A 468 -1.31 12.73 -14.45
N MET A 469 -1.58 13.86 -13.80
CA MET A 469 -1.01 14.20 -12.48
C MET A 469 -1.48 13.24 -11.40
N LEU A 470 -2.76 12.87 -11.38
CA LEU A 470 -3.30 11.87 -10.45
C LEU A 470 -2.62 10.51 -10.64
N PHE A 471 -2.44 10.07 -11.89
CA PHE A 471 -1.70 8.85 -12.18
C PHE A 471 -0.25 8.93 -11.66
N GLY A 472 0.42 10.07 -11.86
CA GLY A 472 1.76 10.32 -11.31
C GLY A 472 1.80 10.26 -9.78
N LEU A 473 0.80 10.83 -9.12
CA LEU A 473 0.69 10.82 -7.66
C LEU A 473 0.53 9.42 -7.07
N PHE A 474 -0.12 8.47 -7.77
CA PHE A 474 -0.14 7.06 -7.34
C PHE A 474 1.27 6.49 -7.19
N TYR A 475 2.18 6.86 -8.08
CA TYR A 475 3.59 6.45 -8.01
C TYR A 475 4.38 7.23 -6.97
N CYS A 476 4.25 8.56 -6.98
CA CYS A 476 4.96 9.43 -6.04
C CYS A 476 4.62 9.10 -4.59
N LEU A 477 3.36 8.81 -4.29
CA LEU A 477 2.83 8.55 -2.96
C LEU A 477 2.72 7.06 -2.61
N ASN A 478 3.20 6.17 -3.47
CA ASN A 478 3.09 4.71 -3.31
C ASN A 478 1.66 4.25 -2.99
N MET A 479 0.69 4.69 -3.77
CA MET A 479 -0.73 4.41 -3.58
C MET A 479 -1.19 3.26 -4.46
N ARG A 480 -2.18 2.49 -4.01
CA ARG A 480 -2.93 1.54 -4.85
C ARG A 480 -4.00 2.27 -5.65
N TYR A 481 -4.42 1.69 -6.77
CA TYR A 481 -5.58 2.19 -7.50
C TYR A 481 -6.86 1.96 -6.70
N PRO A 482 -7.82 2.91 -6.72
CA PRO A 482 -9.11 2.72 -6.08
C PRO A 482 -9.82 1.50 -6.71
N SER A 483 -10.46 0.69 -5.87
CA SER A 483 -11.12 -0.54 -6.31
C SER A 483 -12.20 -0.28 -7.38
N GLN A 484 -12.87 0.86 -7.30
CA GLN A 484 -13.93 1.30 -8.23
C GLN A 484 -13.40 1.74 -9.59
N LEU A 485 -12.10 2.04 -9.73
CA LEU A 485 -11.43 2.52 -10.94
C LEU A 485 -10.20 1.68 -11.30
N ARG A 486 -10.12 0.47 -10.73
CA ARG A 486 -8.93 -0.38 -10.88
C ARG A 486 -8.62 -0.74 -12.33
N PHE A 487 -9.64 -0.97 -13.15
CA PHE A 487 -9.46 -1.36 -14.55
C PHE A 487 -9.11 -0.16 -15.43
N THR A 488 -9.66 1.01 -15.12
CA THR A 488 -9.30 2.26 -15.81
C THR A 488 -7.82 2.58 -15.56
N PHE A 489 -7.36 2.57 -14.31
CA PHE A 489 -5.95 2.81 -14.01
C PHE A 489 -5.03 1.68 -14.47
N GLU A 490 -5.49 0.43 -14.49
CA GLU A 490 -4.74 -0.66 -15.12
C GLU A 490 -4.53 -0.42 -16.62
N VAL A 491 -5.56 0.04 -17.33
CA VAL A 491 -5.47 0.37 -18.76
C VAL A 491 -4.54 1.58 -18.97
N ILE A 492 -4.68 2.64 -18.17
CA ILE A 492 -3.78 3.80 -18.22
C ILE A 492 -2.32 3.34 -18.03
N GLN A 493 -2.05 2.55 -17.00
CA GLN A 493 -0.71 2.06 -16.71
C GLN A 493 -0.15 1.21 -17.84
N LYS A 494 -0.89 0.18 -18.26
CA LYS A 494 -0.35 -0.91 -19.08
C LYS A 494 -0.54 -0.72 -20.58
N LEU A 495 -1.50 0.11 -21.00
CA LEU A 495 -1.75 0.37 -22.41
C LEU A 495 -1.35 1.80 -22.82
N VAL A 496 -1.66 2.80 -21.98
CA VAL A 496 -1.31 4.19 -22.28
C VAL A 496 0.16 4.47 -21.92
N MET A 497 0.56 4.12 -20.70
CA MET A 497 1.92 4.37 -20.22
C MET A 497 2.89 3.22 -20.51
N GLU A 498 2.40 2.05 -20.91
CA GLU A 498 3.19 0.84 -21.20
C GLU A 498 4.10 0.39 -20.04
N LEU A 499 3.63 0.61 -18.79
CA LEU A 499 4.32 0.18 -17.59
C LEU A 499 3.79 -1.19 -17.14
N ASP A 500 4.69 -2.14 -16.89
CA ASP A 500 4.39 -3.52 -16.42
C ASP A 500 3.31 -4.24 -17.26
N ALA A 501 3.37 -4.11 -18.57
CA ALA A 501 2.35 -4.61 -19.51
C ALA A 501 2.35 -6.14 -19.73
N THR A 502 3.16 -6.89 -18.97
CA THR A 502 3.30 -8.35 -19.10
C THR A 502 2.05 -9.11 -18.67
N TRP A 503 1.37 -8.65 -17.65
CA TRP A 503 0.14 -9.24 -17.14
C TRP A 503 -1.02 -8.25 -17.22
N LEU A 504 -2.08 -8.66 -17.92
CA LEU A 504 -3.29 -7.86 -18.10
C LEU A 504 -4.50 -8.62 -17.54
N SER A 505 -5.40 -7.89 -16.88
CA SER A 505 -6.72 -8.45 -16.57
C SER A 505 -7.48 -8.79 -17.85
N ARG A 506 -8.48 -9.67 -17.76
CA ARG A 506 -9.31 -10.04 -18.93
C ARG A 506 -9.95 -8.81 -19.60
N LYS A 507 -10.35 -7.80 -18.82
CA LYS A 507 -10.93 -6.57 -19.36
C LYS A 507 -9.90 -5.75 -20.14
N ALA A 508 -8.71 -5.55 -19.59
CA ALA A 508 -7.63 -4.83 -20.25
C ALA A 508 -7.12 -5.58 -21.48
N GLN A 509 -6.97 -6.91 -21.41
CA GLN A 509 -6.59 -7.75 -22.54
C GLN A 509 -7.59 -7.67 -23.69
N ASN A 510 -8.89 -7.74 -23.38
CA ASN A 510 -9.95 -7.61 -24.39
C ASN A 510 -9.94 -6.22 -25.06
N LEU A 511 -9.68 -5.15 -24.29
CA LEU A 511 -9.54 -3.81 -24.86
C LEU A 511 -8.30 -3.76 -25.77
N LYS A 512 -7.15 -4.23 -25.30
CA LYS A 512 -5.90 -4.27 -26.08
C LYS A 512 -6.10 -4.97 -27.42
N THR A 513 -6.71 -6.15 -27.42
CA THR A 513 -6.99 -6.90 -28.66
C THR A 513 -7.86 -6.09 -29.63
N LYS A 514 -8.88 -5.38 -29.13
CA LYS A 514 -9.78 -4.56 -29.98
C LYS A 514 -9.14 -3.28 -30.48
N LEU A 515 -8.15 -2.74 -29.79
CA LEU A 515 -7.40 -1.56 -30.23
C LEU A 515 -6.45 -1.89 -31.38
N LEU A 516 -6.02 -3.16 -31.47
CA LEU A 516 -5.15 -3.65 -32.55
C LEU A 516 -5.88 -4.05 -33.82
N LEU A 517 -7.23 -4.20 -33.75
CA LEU A 517 -8.14 -4.49 -34.89
C LEU A 517 -8.71 -3.22 -35.50
#